data_c7f71ae650912506f1634ee3159faca3
#
_entry.id   c7f71ae650912506f1634ee3159faca3
#
_cell.length_a   1.000
_cell.length_b   1.000
_cell.length_c   1.000
_cell.angle_alpha   90.00
_cell.angle_beta   90.00
_cell.angle_gamma   90.00
#
_symmetry.space_group_name_H-M   'P 1'
#
loop_
_entity.id
_entity.type
_entity.pdbx_description
1 polymer ?
#
loop_
_entity_poly.entity_id
_entity_poly.type
_entity_poly.pdbx_seq_one_letter_code
_entity_poly.pdbx_strand_id
1 'polypeptide(L)'
;MGPNVVWWNYTHIEPSVGRFQFAKMLSRTHQALTDLMAVLTHVMDVGGLTPFLWGFEEREKLMEFYERVSGARLHAAYVRPGGVAFDLPHGLLEDIFKWATQFGSRIDEIEEVVTGNRIWKERTVGIGPVTAQQALDYSFSGVMLRGSGIPWDLRKVAPYDKYAEVRLNFFCLSLFWRQNVAP
;
A
#
# COMPACT_ATOMS: atom_id res chain seq x y z
N MET A 1 20.06 1.86 1.99
CA MET A 1 20.07 3.08 1.16
C MET A 1 18.77 3.82 1.42
N GLY A 2 18.87 5.11 1.81
CA GLY A 2 17.68 5.89 2.13
C GLY A 2 16.87 6.25 0.88
N PRO A 3 15.58 6.56 1.02
CA PRO A 3 14.69 6.90 -0.08
C PRO A 3 15.21 8.05 -0.97
N ASN A 4 15.99 8.94 -0.44
CA ASN A 4 16.53 10.10 -1.16
C ASN A 4 17.53 9.75 -2.28
N VAL A 5 18.27 8.64 -2.17
CA VAL A 5 19.23 8.22 -3.20
C VAL A 5 18.52 7.64 -4.42
N VAL A 6 17.40 6.97 -4.20
CA VAL A 6 16.54 6.46 -5.27
C VAL A 6 15.93 7.61 -6.06
N TRP A 7 15.50 8.69 -5.38
CA TRP A 7 14.90 9.88 -5.96
C TRP A 7 15.82 10.63 -6.92
N TRP A 8 17.06 10.85 -6.52
CA TRP A 8 18.00 11.67 -7.28
C TRP A 8 18.32 11.06 -8.66
N ASN A 9 18.34 9.75 -8.75
CA ASN A 9 18.61 9.04 -10.00
C ASN A 9 17.40 8.99 -10.94
N TYR A 10 16.17 9.14 -10.42
CA TYR A 10 14.97 9.13 -11.24
C TYR A 10 14.77 10.40 -12.08
N THR A 11 15.26 11.53 -11.61
CA THR A 11 15.04 12.82 -12.27
C THR A 11 16.05 13.11 -13.39
N HIS A 12 17.14 12.35 -13.49
CA HIS A 12 18.28 12.68 -14.36
C HIS A 12 18.58 11.64 -15.45
N ILE A 13 17.84 10.54 -15.51
CA ILE A 13 18.06 9.50 -16.51
C ILE A 13 16.73 9.23 -17.20
N GLU A 14 16.65 9.44 -18.52
CA GLU A 14 15.53 9.00 -19.34
C GLU A 14 15.49 7.46 -19.41
N PRO A 15 14.67 6.78 -18.59
CA PRO A 15 14.47 5.37 -18.72
C PRO A 15 13.48 5.09 -19.84
N SER A 16 13.61 3.99 -20.51
CA SER A 16 12.58 3.52 -21.43
C SER A 16 11.24 3.46 -20.67
N VAL A 17 10.27 4.21 -21.15
CA VAL A 17 9.00 4.55 -20.46
C VAL A 17 8.28 3.33 -19.87
N GLY A 18 8.39 2.17 -20.48
CA GLY A 18 7.72 0.94 -20.02
C GLY A 18 8.31 0.33 -18.73
N ARG A 19 9.63 0.31 -18.59
CA ARG A 19 10.32 -0.27 -17.41
C ARG A 19 10.05 0.52 -16.15
N PHE A 20 9.88 1.80 -16.31
CA PHE A 20 9.65 2.73 -15.23
C PHE A 20 8.21 2.69 -14.68
N GLN A 21 7.23 2.58 -15.56
CA GLN A 21 5.82 2.38 -15.17
C GLN A 21 5.65 1.11 -14.34
N PHE A 22 6.42 0.09 -14.63
CA PHE A 22 6.35 -1.16 -13.89
C PHE A 22 7.01 -1.07 -12.50
N ALA A 23 8.15 -0.44 -12.37
CA ALA A 23 8.77 -0.21 -11.06
C ALA A 23 7.81 0.51 -10.10
N LYS A 24 7.00 1.42 -10.64
CA LYS A 24 5.91 2.08 -9.92
C LYS A 24 4.76 1.17 -9.54
N MET A 25 4.34 0.31 -10.44
CA MET A 25 3.28 -0.65 -10.16
C MET A 25 3.73 -1.63 -9.07
N LEU A 26 4.97 -2.08 -9.13
CA LEU A 26 5.58 -2.92 -8.10
C LEU A 26 5.63 -2.20 -6.73
N SER A 27 6.00 -0.92 -6.71
CA SER A 27 5.98 -0.12 -5.48
C SER A 27 4.57 0.02 -4.88
N ARG A 28 3.53 0.09 -5.71
CA ARG A 28 2.14 0.13 -5.26
C ARG A 28 1.64 -1.20 -4.70
N THR A 29 2.01 -2.30 -5.35
CA THR A 29 1.71 -3.63 -4.83
C THR A 29 2.40 -3.86 -3.49
N HIS A 30 3.62 -3.34 -3.31
CA HIS A 30 4.31 -3.36 -2.03
C HIS A 30 3.57 -2.56 -0.95
N GLN A 31 3.08 -1.37 -1.27
CA GLN A 31 2.28 -0.57 -0.35
C GLN A 31 1.01 -1.30 0.08
N ALA A 32 0.25 -1.86 -0.86
CA ALA A 32 -0.93 -2.65 -0.57
C ALA A 32 -0.62 -3.84 0.34
N LEU A 33 0.51 -4.49 0.11
CA LEU A 33 1.02 -5.60 0.90
C LEU A 33 1.32 -5.19 2.36
N THR A 34 1.90 -4.01 2.54
CA THR A 34 2.24 -3.46 3.86
C THR A 34 0.99 -2.98 4.60
N ASP A 35 0.10 -2.28 3.91
CA ASP A 35 -1.15 -1.79 4.49
C ASP A 35 -2.05 -2.95 4.92
N LEU A 36 -2.15 -3.99 4.09
CA LEU A 36 -2.87 -5.21 4.44
C LEU A 36 -2.25 -5.90 5.68
N MET A 37 -0.94 -6.02 5.73
CA MET A 37 -0.25 -6.60 6.88
C MET A 37 -0.53 -5.82 8.16
N ALA A 38 -0.55 -4.51 8.11
CA ALA A 38 -0.84 -3.67 9.28
C ALA A 38 -2.25 -3.97 9.84
N VAL A 39 -3.26 -4.01 8.99
CA VAL A 39 -4.65 -4.32 9.41
C VAL A 39 -4.73 -5.73 10.01
N LEU A 40 -4.15 -6.71 9.34
CA LEU A 40 -4.23 -8.12 9.74
C LEU A 40 -3.52 -8.42 11.04
N THR A 41 -2.37 -7.81 11.29
CA THR A 41 -1.65 -7.96 12.57
C THR A 41 -2.43 -7.33 13.71
N HIS A 42 -3.09 -6.20 13.49
CA HIS A 42 -3.97 -5.60 14.50
C HIS A 42 -5.21 -6.46 14.77
N VAL A 43 -5.80 -7.06 13.75
CA VAL A 43 -6.92 -8.01 13.92
C VAL A 43 -6.48 -9.24 14.70
N MET A 44 -5.29 -9.74 14.44
CA MET A 44 -4.71 -10.84 15.20
C MET A 44 -4.53 -10.51 16.69
N ASP A 45 -4.04 -9.31 17.00
CA ASP A 45 -3.85 -8.86 18.39
C ASP A 45 -5.19 -8.71 19.15
N VAL A 46 -6.26 -8.41 18.43
CA VAL A 46 -7.62 -8.37 18.98
C VAL A 46 -8.25 -9.75 19.13
N GLY A 47 -7.62 -10.79 18.57
CA GLY A 47 -8.04 -12.19 18.68
C GLY A 47 -8.57 -12.81 17.40
N GLY A 48 -8.58 -12.08 16.27
CA GLY A 48 -9.05 -12.55 14.97
C GLY A 48 -7.94 -13.19 14.13
N LEU A 49 -7.68 -14.49 14.33
CA LEU A 49 -6.61 -15.19 13.61
C LEU A 49 -6.96 -15.48 12.14
N THR A 50 -8.21 -15.77 11.83
CA THR A 50 -8.64 -16.19 10.49
C THR A 50 -8.41 -15.12 9.41
N PRO A 51 -8.80 -13.85 9.58
CA PRO A 51 -8.50 -12.80 8.60
C PRO A 51 -6.99 -12.61 8.38
N PHE A 52 -6.19 -12.80 9.45
CA PHE A 52 -4.74 -12.76 9.35
C PHE A 52 -4.21 -13.81 8.34
N LEU A 53 -4.68 -15.04 8.43
CA LEU A 53 -4.25 -16.12 7.52
C LEU A 53 -4.68 -15.82 6.07
N TRP A 54 -5.90 -15.34 5.85
CA TRP A 54 -6.39 -14.98 4.51
C TRP A 54 -5.56 -13.87 3.86
N GLY A 55 -5.21 -12.85 4.62
CA GLY A 55 -4.41 -11.77 4.10
C GLY A 55 -2.97 -12.19 3.80
N PHE A 56 -2.41 -13.11 4.55
CA PHE A 56 -1.09 -13.67 4.24
C PHE A 56 -1.10 -14.52 2.97
N GLU A 57 -2.20 -15.18 2.65
CA GLU A 57 -2.37 -15.85 1.35
C GLU A 57 -2.27 -14.86 0.18
N GLU A 58 -2.97 -13.72 0.27
CA GLU A 58 -2.86 -12.67 -0.77
C GLU A 58 -1.45 -12.05 -0.81
N ARG A 59 -0.82 -11.93 0.36
CA ARG A 59 0.55 -11.46 0.47
C ARG A 59 1.53 -12.38 -0.24
N GLU A 60 1.36 -13.69 -0.14
CA GLU A 60 2.18 -14.67 -0.84
C GLU A 60 2.14 -14.48 -2.37
N LYS A 61 0.96 -14.23 -2.93
CA LYS A 61 0.81 -13.98 -4.37
C LYS A 61 1.61 -12.75 -4.82
N LEU A 62 1.62 -11.69 -3.99
CA LEU A 62 2.41 -10.49 -4.26
C LEU A 62 3.92 -10.76 -4.17
N MET A 63 4.33 -11.57 -3.20
CA MET A 63 5.75 -11.94 -3.06
C MET A 63 6.23 -12.81 -4.23
N GLU A 64 5.37 -13.62 -4.83
CA GLU A 64 5.68 -14.34 -6.06
C GLU A 64 6.01 -13.38 -7.21
N PHE A 65 5.25 -12.30 -7.37
CA PHE A 65 5.57 -11.29 -8.39
C PHE A 65 6.94 -10.65 -8.16
N TYR A 66 7.30 -10.37 -6.92
CA TYR A 66 8.64 -9.88 -6.58
C TYR A 66 9.72 -10.88 -6.93
N GLU A 67 9.51 -12.13 -6.61
CA GLU A 67 10.45 -13.20 -6.91
C GLU A 67 10.66 -13.37 -8.43
N ARG A 68 9.60 -13.33 -9.22
CA ARG A 68 9.67 -13.42 -10.68
C ARG A 68 10.46 -12.27 -11.32
N VAL A 69 10.45 -11.11 -10.72
CA VAL A 69 11.12 -9.91 -11.24
C VAL A 69 12.56 -9.79 -10.77
N SER A 70 12.83 -10.09 -9.50
CA SER A 70 14.12 -9.81 -8.86
C SER A 70 14.85 -11.03 -8.34
N GLY A 71 14.19 -12.18 -8.28
CA GLY A 71 14.71 -13.40 -7.64
C GLY A 71 14.58 -13.41 -6.12
N ALA A 72 14.10 -12.32 -5.50
CA ALA A 72 13.90 -12.22 -4.06
C ALA A 72 12.44 -11.92 -3.72
N ARG A 73 11.90 -12.60 -2.72
CA ARG A 73 10.49 -12.50 -2.30
C ARG A 73 10.17 -11.19 -1.58
N LEU A 74 11.07 -10.67 -0.77
CA LEU A 74 10.86 -9.51 0.08
C LEU A 74 11.87 -8.38 -0.17
N HIS A 75 13.15 -8.67 -0.09
CA HIS A 75 14.22 -7.70 -0.24
C HIS A 75 14.69 -7.62 -1.69
N ALA A 76 13.77 -7.23 -2.57
CA ALA A 76 14.04 -7.10 -3.99
C ALA A 76 14.97 -5.91 -4.26
N ALA A 77 16.18 -6.17 -4.72
CA ALA A 77 17.10 -5.14 -5.21
C ALA A 77 16.84 -4.83 -6.69
N TYR A 78 15.59 -4.60 -7.05
CA TYR A 78 15.15 -4.41 -8.43
C TYR A 78 15.43 -3.00 -8.95
N VAL A 79 15.07 -1.99 -8.14
CA VAL A 79 15.33 -0.58 -8.46
C VAL A 79 16.76 -0.24 -8.07
N ARG A 80 17.54 0.22 -9.03
CA ARG A 80 18.98 0.53 -8.86
C ARG A 80 19.29 1.91 -9.41
N PRO A 81 20.40 2.54 -9.00
CA PRO A 81 20.89 3.73 -9.68
C PRO A 81 21.03 3.48 -11.18
N GLY A 82 20.39 4.35 -11.98
CA GLY A 82 20.36 4.18 -13.44
C GLY A 82 19.13 3.42 -13.99
N GLY A 83 18.22 2.93 -13.14
CA GLY A 83 16.98 2.28 -13.59
C GLY A 83 16.62 1.03 -12.82
N VAL A 84 16.37 -0.07 -13.53
CA VAL A 84 15.98 -1.35 -12.96
C VAL A 84 16.98 -2.45 -13.32
N ALA A 85 17.06 -3.49 -12.49
CA ALA A 85 18.06 -4.55 -12.65
C ALA A 85 17.84 -5.44 -13.88
N PHE A 86 16.58 -5.78 -14.15
CA PHE A 86 16.18 -6.71 -15.19
C PHE A 86 14.94 -6.21 -15.92
N ASP A 87 14.70 -6.78 -17.10
CA ASP A 87 13.45 -6.56 -17.84
C ASP A 87 12.33 -7.43 -17.26
N LEU A 88 11.09 -7.11 -17.68
CA LEU A 88 9.92 -7.82 -17.19
C LEU A 88 9.82 -9.21 -17.80
N PRO A 89 9.57 -10.25 -16.99
CA PRO A 89 9.18 -11.55 -17.52
C PRO A 89 7.90 -11.46 -18.34
N HIS A 90 7.83 -12.23 -19.42
CA HIS A 90 6.61 -12.33 -20.22
C HIS A 90 5.43 -12.84 -19.39
N GLY A 91 4.25 -12.26 -19.61
CA GLY A 91 3.01 -12.64 -18.92
C GLY A 91 2.84 -12.09 -17.49
N LEU A 92 3.87 -11.48 -16.91
CA LEU A 92 3.78 -10.96 -15.55
C LEU A 92 2.73 -9.84 -15.39
N LEU A 93 2.62 -8.96 -16.35
CA LEU A 93 1.63 -7.86 -16.32
C LEU A 93 0.18 -8.37 -16.32
N GLU A 94 -0.08 -9.40 -17.10
CA GLU A 94 -1.39 -10.05 -17.19
C GLU A 94 -1.75 -10.74 -15.86
N ASP A 95 -0.79 -11.40 -15.25
CA ASP A 95 -0.99 -12.06 -13.95
C ASP A 95 -1.25 -11.05 -12.83
N ILE A 96 -0.51 -9.93 -12.81
CA ILE A 96 -0.76 -8.85 -11.86
C ILE A 96 -2.14 -8.21 -12.09
N PHE A 97 -2.55 -8.03 -13.35
CA PHE A 97 -3.88 -7.50 -13.66
C PHE A 97 -4.99 -8.44 -13.20
N LYS A 98 -4.85 -9.76 -13.42
CA LYS A 98 -5.78 -10.77 -12.91
C LYS A 98 -5.87 -10.73 -11.39
N TRP A 99 -4.72 -10.68 -10.72
CA TRP A 99 -4.69 -10.55 -9.27
C TRP A 99 -5.37 -9.27 -8.79
N ALA A 100 -5.08 -8.12 -9.38
CA ALA A 100 -5.67 -6.84 -9.00
C ALA A 100 -7.20 -6.82 -9.16
N THR A 101 -7.72 -7.50 -10.17
CA THR A 101 -9.16 -7.62 -10.41
C THR A 101 -9.86 -8.44 -9.32
N GLN A 102 -9.22 -9.48 -8.80
CA GLN A 102 -9.77 -10.31 -7.73
C GLN A 102 -9.57 -9.70 -6.33
N PHE A 103 -8.56 -8.86 -6.16
CA PHE A 103 -8.14 -8.37 -4.85
C PHE A 103 -9.25 -7.59 -4.12
N GLY A 104 -10.10 -6.88 -4.87
CA GLY A 104 -11.24 -6.16 -4.30
C GLY A 104 -12.17 -7.09 -3.52
N SER A 105 -12.54 -8.22 -4.10
CA SER A 105 -13.44 -9.19 -3.42
C SER A 105 -12.80 -9.81 -2.16
N ARG A 106 -11.48 -9.98 -2.15
CA ARG A 106 -10.76 -10.47 -0.96
C ARG A 106 -10.76 -9.45 0.18
N ILE A 107 -10.67 -8.17 -0.15
CA ILE A 107 -10.82 -7.11 0.85
C ILE A 107 -12.23 -7.07 1.41
N ASP A 108 -13.25 -7.22 0.55
CA ASP A 108 -14.65 -7.24 0.97
C ASP A 108 -14.94 -8.40 1.94
N GLU A 109 -14.38 -9.59 1.70
CA GLU A 109 -14.47 -10.75 2.61
C GLU A 109 -13.86 -10.45 4.00
N ILE A 110 -12.69 -9.81 4.02
CA ILE A 110 -12.03 -9.41 5.28
C ILE A 110 -12.86 -8.34 5.99
N GLU A 111 -13.38 -7.36 5.24
CA GLU A 111 -14.20 -6.28 5.77
C GLU A 111 -15.49 -6.80 6.41
N GLU A 112 -16.15 -7.76 5.80
CA GLU A 112 -17.37 -8.39 6.32
C GLU A 112 -17.13 -9.01 7.72
N VAL A 113 -16.00 -9.68 7.90
CA VAL A 113 -15.67 -10.33 9.18
C VAL A 113 -15.21 -9.32 10.23
N VAL A 114 -14.47 -8.30 9.84
CA VAL A 114 -13.78 -7.38 10.77
C VAL A 114 -14.66 -6.19 11.12
N THR A 115 -15.21 -5.49 10.14
CA THR A 115 -15.88 -4.18 10.33
C THR A 115 -17.13 -4.28 11.21
N GLY A 116 -17.91 -5.35 11.05
CA GLY A 116 -19.11 -5.62 11.85
C GLY A 116 -18.83 -6.17 13.25
N ASN A 117 -17.63 -6.59 13.53
CA ASN A 117 -17.28 -7.27 14.76
C ASN A 117 -17.32 -6.34 15.97
N ARG A 118 -18.07 -6.74 17.02
CA ARG A 118 -18.21 -5.97 18.25
C ARG A 118 -16.88 -5.76 18.97
N ILE A 119 -16.04 -6.78 19.03
CA ILE A 119 -14.74 -6.73 19.70
C ILE A 119 -13.82 -5.75 18.98
N TRP A 120 -13.80 -5.79 17.65
CA TRP A 120 -13.03 -4.87 16.83
C TRP A 120 -13.46 -3.41 17.05
N LYS A 121 -14.76 -3.14 17.05
CA LYS A 121 -15.30 -1.81 17.28
C LYS A 121 -14.93 -1.26 18.64
N GLU A 122 -15.12 -2.02 19.71
CA GLU A 122 -14.78 -1.60 21.08
C GLU A 122 -13.26 -1.38 21.28
N ARG A 123 -12.44 -2.02 20.47
CA ARG A 123 -10.98 -1.88 20.55
C ARG A 123 -10.38 -0.82 19.63
N THR A 124 -11.17 -0.24 18.74
CA THR A 124 -10.67 0.73 17.74
C THR A 124 -11.40 2.06 17.75
N VAL A 125 -12.72 2.07 17.93
CA VAL A 125 -13.52 3.29 17.84
C VAL A 125 -13.26 4.20 19.03
N GLY A 126 -12.87 5.45 18.73
CA GLY A 126 -12.62 6.48 19.76
C GLY A 126 -11.34 6.26 20.59
N ILE A 127 -10.51 5.29 20.22
CA ILE A 127 -9.25 5.02 20.91
C ILE A 127 -8.10 5.75 20.22
N GLY A 128 -7.38 6.60 20.99
CA GLY A 128 -6.24 7.36 20.48
C GLY A 128 -6.56 8.38 19.40
N PRO A 129 -7.64 9.17 19.53
CA PRO A 129 -7.96 10.20 18.54
C PRO A 129 -6.85 11.25 18.49
N VAL A 130 -6.37 11.53 17.30
CA VAL A 130 -5.34 12.55 17.06
C VAL A 130 -5.97 13.68 16.26
N THR A 131 -5.90 14.90 16.80
CA THR A 131 -6.40 16.09 16.11
C THR A 131 -5.51 16.45 14.91
N ALA A 132 -6.06 17.19 13.94
CA ALA A 132 -5.31 17.63 12.76
C ALA A 132 -4.03 18.39 13.13
N GLN A 133 -4.10 19.25 14.14
CA GLN A 133 -2.94 20.01 14.62
C GLN A 133 -1.88 19.10 15.24
N GLN A 134 -2.25 18.18 16.10
CA GLN A 134 -1.34 17.21 16.67
C GLN A 134 -0.69 16.33 15.60
N ALA A 135 -1.45 15.92 14.58
CA ALA A 135 -0.90 15.13 13.48
C ALA A 135 0.17 15.89 12.70
N LEU A 136 0.00 17.19 12.51
CA LEU A 136 1.01 18.04 11.88
C LEU A 136 2.22 18.26 12.80
N ASP A 137 2.00 18.53 14.07
CA ASP A 137 3.06 18.76 15.08
C ASP A 137 3.92 17.50 15.25
N TYR A 138 3.32 16.31 15.16
CA TYR A 138 4.02 15.04 15.21
C TYR A 138 4.59 14.59 13.86
N SER A 139 4.51 15.43 12.84
CA SER A 139 5.03 15.16 11.50
C SER A 139 4.41 13.89 10.86
N PHE A 140 3.14 13.64 11.09
CA PHE A 140 2.43 12.55 10.43
C PHE A 140 2.40 12.79 8.92
N SER A 141 2.54 11.71 8.17
CA SER A 141 2.47 11.72 6.71
C SER A 141 1.75 10.48 6.18
N GLY A 142 1.42 10.50 4.90
CA GLY A 142 0.85 9.36 4.20
C GLY A 142 -0.49 8.90 4.79
N VAL A 143 -0.59 7.60 5.01
CA VAL A 143 -1.81 6.92 5.49
C VAL A 143 -2.23 7.41 6.87
N MET A 144 -1.29 7.61 7.78
CA MET A 144 -1.56 8.07 9.15
C MET A 144 -2.18 9.47 9.16
N LEU A 145 -1.68 10.38 8.32
CA LEU A 145 -2.21 11.74 8.21
C LEU A 145 -3.63 11.73 7.61
N ARG A 146 -3.85 10.95 6.56
CA ARG A 146 -5.17 10.82 5.93
C ARG A 146 -6.18 10.13 6.86
N GLY A 147 -5.74 9.16 7.63
CA GLY A 147 -6.55 8.50 8.67
C GLY A 147 -6.95 9.43 9.82
N SER A 148 -6.18 10.49 10.06
CA SER A 148 -6.49 11.54 11.03
C SER A 148 -7.43 12.63 10.46
N GLY A 149 -7.98 12.44 9.26
CA GLY A 149 -8.97 13.32 8.64
C GLY A 149 -8.39 14.45 7.78
N ILE A 150 -7.09 14.48 7.54
CA ILE A 150 -6.46 15.50 6.70
C ILE A 150 -6.32 14.96 5.27
N PRO A 151 -7.04 15.51 4.28
CA PRO A 151 -7.01 15.02 2.90
C PRO A 151 -5.77 15.50 2.15
N TRP A 152 -4.57 15.16 2.66
CA TRP A 152 -3.31 15.55 2.06
C TRP A 152 -2.56 14.34 1.48
N ASP A 153 -2.15 14.47 0.23
CA ASP A 153 -1.36 13.46 -0.46
C ASP A 153 -0.32 14.15 -1.35
N LEU A 154 0.97 13.94 -1.03
CA LEU A 154 2.07 14.53 -1.77
C LEU A 154 2.03 14.16 -3.27
N ARG A 155 1.57 12.98 -3.60
CA ARG A 155 1.44 12.52 -4.99
C ARG A 155 0.44 13.33 -5.83
N LYS A 156 -0.49 14.04 -5.15
CA LYS A 156 -1.47 14.95 -5.77
C LYS A 156 -1.07 16.41 -5.67
N VAL A 157 -0.52 16.82 -4.52
CA VAL A 157 -0.17 18.22 -4.26
C VAL A 157 1.07 18.64 -5.03
N ALA A 158 2.07 17.76 -5.08
CA ALA A 158 3.31 17.96 -5.84
C ALA A 158 3.61 16.68 -6.63
N PRO A 159 2.86 16.44 -7.71
CA PRO A 159 3.01 15.21 -8.48
C PRO A 159 4.41 15.13 -9.07
N TYR A 160 5.00 13.98 -8.90
CA TYR A 160 6.29 13.66 -9.44
C TYR A 160 6.17 12.44 -10.33
N ASP A 161 7.08 12.32 -11.30
CA ASP A 161 7.12 11.21 -12.22
C ASP A 161 5.74 11.02 -12.93
N LYS A 162 5.24 9.82 -13.08
CA LYS A 162 3.97 9.49 -13.72
C LYS A 162 2.72 9.62 -12.83
N TYR A 163 2.84 10.13 -11.61
CA TYR A 163 1.67 10.27 -10.73
C TYR A 163 0.61 11.24 -11.24
N ALA A 164 0.99 12.21 -12.06
CA ALA A 164 0.04 13.11 -12.71
C ALA A 164 -0.91 12.39 -13.69
N GLU A 165 -0.45 11.30 -14.31
CA GLU A 165 -1.22 10.52 -15.29
C GLU A 165 -2.14 9.49 -14.63
N VAL A 166 -1.97 9.23 -13.34
CA VAL A 166 -2.70 8.17 -12.64
C VAL A 166 -3.77 8.76 -11.74
N ARG A 167 -5.01 8.30 -11.91
CA ARG A 167 -6.08 8.59 -10.96
C ARG A 167 -5.79 7.94 -9.62
N LEU A 168 -5.33 8.73 -8.66
CA LEU A 168 -5.17 8.32 -7.28
C LEU A 168 -6.49 8.59 -6.55
N ASN A 169 -7.24 7.55 -6.25
CA ASN A 169 -8.34 7.67 -5.30
C ASN A 169 -7.77 7.68 -3.88
N PHE A 170 -8.42 8.40 -2.95
CA PHE A 170 -8.06 8.39 -1.51
C PHE A 170 -8.39 7.04 -0.84
N PHE A 171 -8.28 5.96 -1.59
CA PHE A 171 -8.83 4.65 -1.24
C PHE A 171 -8.12 3.93 -0.10
N CYS A 172 -7.22 4.59 0.60
CA CYS A 172 -6.39 3.85 1.52
C CYS A 172 -6.99 3.58 2.91
N LEU A 173 -8.19 4.04 3.25
CA LEU A 173 -8.65 3.90 4.63
C LEU A 173 -10.16 4.00 4.84
N SER A 174 -10.97 3.47 3.94
CA SER A 174 -12.40 3.37 4.22
C SER A 174 -12.69 2.53 5.47
N LEU A 175 -11.88 1.50 5.72
CA LEU A 175 -11.97 0.66 6.92
C LEU A 175 -11.68 1.41 8.23
N PHE A 176 -10.66 2.25 8.26
CA PHE A 176 -10.32 3.03 9.45
C PHE A 176 -11.12 4.33 9.55
N TRP A 177 -11.41 4.98 8.44
CA TRP A 177 -12.00 6.30 8.41
C TRP A 177 -13.48 6.29 8.72
N ARG A 178 -14.24 5.31 8.22
CA ARG A 178 -15.67 5.15 8.54
C ARG A 178 -15.95 4.89 10.02
N GLN A 179 -14.97 4.34 10.74
CA GLN A 179 -15.14 3.98 12.14
C GLN A 179 -14.71 5.08 13.12
N ASN A 180 -13.81 5.98 12.72
CA ASN A 180 -13.21 6.94 13.65
C ASN A 180 -13.61 8.41 13.41
N VAL A 181 -14.27 8.76 12.31
CA VAL A 181 -14.54 10.16 11.93
C VAL A 181 -16.01 10.46 11.63
N ALA A 182 -16.87 9.47 11.56
CA ALA A 182 -18.31 9.72 11.47
C ALA A 182 -18.87 10.03 12.88
N PRO A 183 -19.56 11.18 13.08
CA PRO A 183 -20.22 11.50 14.32
C PRO A 183 -21.34 10.52 14.64
#